data_9a07f01bc4c5e3eff19dac5946dd6186
#
_entry.id   9a07f01bc4c5e3eff19dac5946dd6186
#
_cell.length_a   1.000
_cell.length_b   1.000
_cell.length_c   1.000
_cell.angle_alpha   90.00
_cell.angle_beta   90.00
_cell.angle_gamma   90.00
#
_symmetry.space_group_name_H-M   'P 1'
#
loop_
_entity.id
_entity.type
_entity.pdbx_description
1 polymer ?
#
loop_
_entity_poly.entity_id
_entity_poly.type
_entity_poly.pdbx_seq_one_letter_code
_entity_poly.pdbx_strand_id
1 'polypeptide(L)'
;MTAVATETSAVVPVLAFGVAVSRVEELSPSYRRITFSGESLRRFGVDGPTLDLRIKVMIPSLDADGRRLPLPAFGVSTGSGGVGATHGVPDGRTSTDVAVELGGGWYQQWLAMDPAARGSMRTYTVREFRPAAGALGAELDVDFVLHFDAAGNGGPASCWAAAARPGDEVTIIGPNAEAAQCATAKAYGGIEWRPGLASHVLLAGDETALPAIAAILESLPEDMTGNAVLEVPDAADFQDIRSAADVQVAWLARGDRPHGELLSEAVRTAVVVPGAGLAEVAGEDPEEVDVDRTILWETTTGSTRPFYAWIAGEAAVIRELRRYLVRDVGVDRKQVAFMGYWRAGKAEL
;
A
#
# COMPACT_ATOMS: atom_id res chain seq x y z
N MET A 1 -20.13 -24.92 41.70
CA MET A 1 -20.45 -24.03 40.59
C MET A 1 -19.15 -23.67 39.88
N THR A 2 -18.87 -24.35 38.79
CA THR A 2 -17.64 -24.17 38.03
C THR A 2 -17.92 -23.04 37.03
N ALA A 3 -17.21 -21.91 37.17
CA ALA A 3 -17.31 -20.82 36.24
C ALA A 3 -16.70 -21.23 34.90
N VAL A 4 -17.52 -21.33 33.88
CA VAL A 4 -17.07 -21.50 32.50
C VAL A 4 -16.44 -20.17 32.09
N ALA A 5 -15.11 -20.13 32.01
CA ALA A 5 -14.41 -19.00 31.42
C ALA A 5 -14.79 -18.96 29.93
N THR A 6 -15.55 -17.95 29.55
CA THR A 6 -15.81 -17.64 28.15
C THR A 6 -14.47 -17.19 27.56
N GLU A 7 -13.81 -18.03 26.76
CA GLU A 7 -12.68 -17.61 25.94
C GLU A 7 -13.19 -16.53 24.98
N THR A 8 -12.85 -15.28 25.26
CA THR A 8 -13.07 -14.19 24.34
C THR A 8 -12.14 -14.43 23.15
N SER A 9 -12.68 -14.88 22.02
CA SER A 9 -11.93 -15.05 20.78
C SER A 9 -11.25 -13.73 20.46
N ALA A 10 -9.92 -13.74 20.32
CA ALA A 10 -9.15 -12.56 20.01
C ALA A 10 -9.56 -12.05 18.61
N VAL A 11 -9.92 -10.77 18.49
CA VAL A 11 -10.31 -10.16 17.22
C VAL A 11 -9.09 -10.19 16.27
N VAL A 12 -9.27 -10.75 15.09
CA VAL A 12 -8.21 -10.91 14.09
C VAL A 12 -8.02 -9.60 13.33
N PRO A 13 -6.79 -9.07 13.22
CA PRO A 13 -6.55 -7.76 12.59
C PRO A 13 -6.64 -7.75 11.07
N VAL A 14 -6.60 -8.92 10.41
CA VAL A 14 -6.51 -9.07 8.95
C VAL A 14 -7.66 -9.91 8.43
N LEU A 15 -8.36 -9.41 7.43
CA LEU A 15 -9.43 -10.12 6.73
C LEU A 15 -9.11 -10.23 5.23
N ALA A 16 -9.66 -11.26 4.60
CA ALA A 16 -9.81 -11.36 3.16
C ALA A 16 -11.22 -10.95 2.77
N PHE A 17 -11.33 -9.96 1.89
CA PHE A 17 -12.57 -9.38 1.41
C PHE A 17 -12.80 -9.79 -0.05
N GLY A 18 -13.87 -10.51 -0.35
CA GLY A 18 -14.33 -10.65 -1.72
C GLY A 18 -14.97 -9.35 -2.18
N VAL A 19 -14.53 -8.82 -3.31
CA VAL A 19 -15.02 -7.54 -3.85
C VAL A 19 -15.17 -7.62 -5.36
N ALA A 20 -16.06 -6.78 -5.90
CA ALA A 20 -16.22 -6.60 -7.34
C ALA A 20 -15.83 -5.18 -7.75
N VAL A 21 -15.33 -5.05 -8.96
CA VAL A 21 -15.11 -3.74 -9.61
C VAL A 21 -16.47 -3.09 -9.84
N SER A 22 -16.70 -1.93 -9.26
CA SER A 22 -17.91 -1.11 -9.48
C SER A 22 -17.70 -0.03 -10.54
N ARG A 23 -16.50 0.53 -10.60
CA ARG A 23 -16.12 1.59 -11.54
C ARG A 23 -14.66 1.48 -11.94
N VAL A 24 -14.35 1.87 -13.16
CA VAL A 24 -13.00 2.04 -13.69
C VAL A 24 -12.89 3.42 -14.29
N GLU A 25 -11.82 4.14 -13.96
CA GLU A 25 -11.54 5.49 -14.43
C GLU A 25 -10.08 5.56 -14.92
N GLU A 26 -9.88 6.07 -16.12
CA GLU A 26 -8.55 6.37 -16.64
C GLU A 26 -8.13 7.75 -16.14
N LEU A 27 -7.18 7.78 -15.18
CA LEU A 27 -6.71 9.05 -14.60
C LEU A 27 -5.69 9.72 -15.52
N SER A 28 -4.83 8.92 -16.15
CA SER A 28 -3.74 9.37 -16.99
C SER A 28 -3.19 8.20 -17.81
N PRO A 29 -2.20 8.39 -18.70
CA PRO A 29 -1.61 7.30 -19.47
C PRO A 29 -1.06 6.16 -18.61
N SER A 30 -0.51 6.48 -17.43
CA SER A 30 0.12 5.49 -16.54
C SER A 30 -0.75 5.09 -15.36
N TYR A 31 -1.93 5.69 -15.15
CA TYR A 31 -2.75 5.41 -13.97
C TYR A 31 -4.21 5.09 -14.31
N ARG A 32 -4.70 4.05 -13.68
CA ARG A 32 -6.10 3.65 -13.74
C ARG A 32 -6.65 3.48 -12.33
N ARG A 33 -7.68 4.24 -11.98
CA ARG A 33 -8.42 4.08 -10.73
C ARG A 33 -9.46 2.99 -10.88
N ILE A 34 -9.43 2.03 -9.96
CA ILE A 34 -10.43 0.97 -9.89
C ILE A 34 -11.13 1.11 -8.55
N THR A 35 -12.45 1.31 -8.60
CA THR A 35 -13.32 1.33 -7.44
C THR A 35 -13.86 -0.07 -7.21
N PHE A 36 -13.65 -0.58 -6.03
CA PHE A 36 -14.18 -1.87 -5.56
C PHE A 36 -15.38 -1.65 -4.65
N SER A 37 -16.34 -2.56 -4.72
CA SER A 37 -17.50 -2.61 -3.83
C SER A 37 -17.81 -4.05 -3.42
N GLY A 38 -18.58 -4.21 -2.36
CA GLY A 38 -19.02 -5.50 -1.84
C GLY A 38 -19.50 -5.38 -0.40
N GLU A 39 -20.46 -6.21 0.00
CA GLU A 39 -20.96 -6.23 1.37
C GLU A 39 -19.87 -6.58 2.39
N SER A 40 -18.86 -7.37 1.96
CA SER A 40 -17.69 -7.70 2.77
C SER A 40 -16.95 -6.47 3.31
N LEU A 41 -16.91 -5.37 2.53
CA LEU A 41 -16.22 -4.12 2.89
C LEU A 41 -16.84 -3.37 4.08
N ARG A 42 -18.01 -3.78 4.59
CA ARG A 42 -18.54 -3.26 5.85
C ARG A 42 -17.65 -3.55 7.06
N ARG A 43 -16.81 -4.58 6.94
CA ARG A 43 -15.84 -4.93 7.97
C ARG A 43 -14.44 -4.35 7.69
N PHE A 44 -14.25 -3.62 6.60
CA PHE A 44 -12.99 -2.99 6.25
C PHE A 44 -12.84 -1.64 6.96
N GLY A 45 -11.65 -1.34 7.47
CA GLY A 45 -11.32 -0.02 7.98
C GLY A 45 -10.17 0.02 8.97
N VAL A 46 -9.69 1.23 9.18
CA VAL A 46 -8.70 1.62 10.18
C VAL A 46 -9.29 2.72 11.05
N ASP A 47 -8.67 3.01 12.19
CA ASP A 47 -9.02 4.17 13.01
C ASP A 47 -8.39 5.42 12.40
N GLY A 48 -9.20 6.29 11.80
CA GLY A 48 -8.77 7.52 11.14
C GLY A 48 -8.62 7.41 9.61
N PRO A 49 -7.91 8.36 8.98
CA PRO A 49 -7.70 8.40 7.54
C PRO A 49 -6.82 7.25 7.07
N THR A 50 -6.97 6.86 5.80
CA THR A 50 -6.24 5.72 5.21
C THR A 50 -4.75 6.02 5.00
N LEU A 51 -4.38 7.28 4.76
CA LEU A 51 -2.98 7.68 4.56
C LEU A 51 -2.26 6.80 3.52
N ASP A 52 -1.13 6.19 3.90
CA ASP A 52 -0.40 5.21 3.10
C ASP A 52 -0.85 3.76 3.34
N LEU A 53 -2.09 3.53 3.74
CA LEU A 53 -2.63 2.21 4.05
C LEU A 53 -2.40 1.23 2.90
N ARG A 54 -1.58 0.22 3.17
CA ARG A 54 -1.29 -0.85 2.21
C ARG A 54 -2.21 -2.05 2.40
N ILE A 55 -2.68 -2.56 1.29
CA ILE A 55 -3.47 -3.78 1.19
C ILE A 55 -2.81 -4.75 0.21
N LYS A 56 -3.24 -6.00 0.21
CA LYS A 56 -2.89 -6.95 -0.86
C LYS A 56 -4.09 -7.14 -1.75
N VAL A 57 -3.88 -7.07 -3.06
CA VAL A 57 -4.88 -7.42 -4.07
C VAL A 57 -4.46 -8.74 -4.71
N MET A 58 -5.34 -9.72 -4.67
CA MET A 58 -5.16 -11.02 -5.32
C MET A 58 -5.75 -10.96 -6.71
N ILE A 59 -4.88 -11.07 -7.71
CA ILE A 59 -5.21 -11.01 -9.13
C ILE A 59 -5.39 -12.44 -9.65
N PRO A 60 -6.57 -12.78 -10.22
CA PRO A 60 -6.82 -14.09 -10.77
C PRO A 60 -5.83 -14.48 -11.89
N SER A 61 -5.41 -15.74 -11.92
CA SER A 61 -4.71 -16.30 -13.08
C SER A 61 -5.67 -16.44 -14.25
N LEU A 62 -5.11 -16.55 -15.45
CA LEU A 62 -5.89 -16.88 -16.67
C LEU A 62 -5.65 -18.35 -17.03
N ASP A 63 -6.68 -19.01 -17.56
CA ASP A 63 -6.55 -20.32 -18.17
C ASP A 63 -5.96 -20.22 -19.61
N ALA A 64 -5.81 -21.35 -20.26
CA ALA A 64 -5.28 -21.43 -21.63
C ALA A 64 -6.13 -20.68 -22.67
N ASP A 65 -7.41 -20.46 -22.37
CA ASP A 65 -8.35 -19.73 -23.22
C ASP A 65 -8.42 -18.23 -22.86
N GLY A 66 -7.60 -17.77 -21.91
CA GLY A 66 -7.58 -16.39 -21.43
C GLY A 66 -8.73 -16.02 -20.49
N ARG A 67 -9.45 -17.01 -19.94
CA ARG A 67 -10.51 -16.79 -18.96
C ARG A 67 -9.91 -16.72 -17.56
N ARG A 68 -10.47 -15.87 -16.72
CA ARG A 68 -10.05 -15.76 -15.32
C ARG A 68 -10.42 -17.02 -14.54
N LEU A 69 -9.43 -17.60 -13.87
CA LEU A 69 -9.65 -18.69 -12.92
C LEU A 69 -10.23 -18.13 -11.62
N PRO A 70 -11.15 -18.83 -10.96
CA PRO A 70 -11.62 -18.42 -9.64
C PRO A 70 -10.45 -18.41 -8.66
N LEU A 71 -10.38 -17.36 -7.83
CA LEU A 71 -9.39 -17.30 -6.76
C LEU A 71 -9.68 -18.40 -5.73
N PRO A 72 -8.63 -19.09 -5.22
CA PRO A 72 -8.83 -20.10 -4.19
C PRO A 72 -9.32 -19.44 -2.91
N ALA A 73 -10.33 -20.02 -2.28
CA ALA A 73 -10.73 -19.64 -0.95
C ALA A 73 -9.63 -20.05 0.04
N PHE A 74 -9.13 -19.12 0.85
CA PHE A 74 -8.26 -19.41 1.96
C PHE A 74 -8.68 -18.60 3.19
N GLY A 75 -8.52 -19.19 4.37
CA GLY A 75 -8.92 -18.62 5.64
C GLY A 75 -8.87 -19.66 6.74
N VAL A 76 -9.03 -19.25 7.97
CA VAL A 76 -9.00 -20.17 9.11
C VAL A 76 -10.26 -21.02 9.13
N SER A 77 -10.08 -22.33 8.99
CA SER A 77 -11.08 -23.29 9.45
C SER A 77 -11.06 -23.28 10.98
N THR A 78 -12.06 -22.73 11.63
CA THR A 78 -12.31 -22.92 13.06
C THR A 78 -12.97 -24.29 13.34
N GLY A 79 -12.39 -25.34 12.80
CA GLY A 79 -12.89 -26.70 13.00
C GLY A 79 -11.75 -27.72 12.88
N SER A 80 -11.53 -28.48 13.94
CA SER A 80 -10.61 -29.62 14.00
C SER A 80 -10.98 -30.64 12.93
N GLY A 81 -10.21 -30.73 11.85
CA GLY A 81 -10.29 -31.87 10.94
C GLY A 81 -10.16 -31.53 9.46
N GLY A 82 -8.99 -31.84 8.88
CA GLY A 82 -8.89 -32.14 7.46
C GLY A 82 -8.46 -30.99 6.55
N VAL A 83 -7.28 -31.13 5.99
CA VAL A 83 -6.80 -30.45 4.79
C VAL A 83 -7.81 -30.71 3.65
N GLY A 84 -8.40 -29.64 3.09
CA GLY A 84 -9.15 -29.75 1.84
C GLY A 84 -10.67 -29.53 1.94
N ALA A 85 -11.12 -28.39 2.46
CA ALA A 85 -12.50 -27.96 2.27
C ALA A 85 -12.53 -26.69 1.44
N THR A 86 -12.95 -26.80 0.20
CA THR A 86 -13.57 -25.71 -0.55
C THR A 86 -14.80 -25.27 0.23
N HIS A 87 -14.68 -24.24 1.06
CA HIS A 87 -15.86 -23.64 1.63
C HIS A 87 -16.59 -22.90 0.53
N GLY A 88 -17.61 -23.57 -0.05
CA GLY A 88 -18.62 -22.90 -0.82
C GLY A 88 -19.19 -21.77 0.03
N VAL A 89 -19.40 -20.62 -0.58
CA VAL A 89 -20.15 -19.51 0.02
C VAL A 89 -21.46 -20.10 0.54
N PRO A 90 -21.86 -19.84 1.82
CA PRO A 90 -23.11 -20.35 2.36
C PRO A 90 -24.28 -19.98 1.47
N ASP A 91 -25.26 -20.86 1.37
CA ASP A 91 -26.44 -20.77 0.51
C ASP A 91 -26.92 -19.33 0.20
N GLY A 92 -26.86 -18.92 -1.06
CA GLY A 92 -27.43 -17.69 -1.58
C GLY A 92 -26.57 -16.42 -1.42
N ARG A 93 -25.31 -16.53 -0.96
CA ARG A 93 -24.37 -15.40 -0.90
C ARG A 93 -23.40 -15.47 -2.09
N THR A 94 -22.99 -14.29 -2.59
CA THR A 94 -21.91 -14.15 -3.57
C THR A 94 -20.53 -14.09 -2.89
N SER A 95 -19.44 -14.24 -3.66
CA SER A 95 -18.07 -14.09 -3.15
C SER A 95 -17.85 -12.71 -2.49
N THR A 96 -18.58 -11.69 -2.94
CA THR A 96 -18.48 -10.30 -2.48
C THR A 96 -19.23 -10.02 -1.16
N ASP A 97 -20.01 -10.98 -0.66
CA ASP A 97 -20.78 -10.82 0.56
C ASP A 97 -20.03 -11.20 1.84
N VAL A 98 -18.85 -11.83 1.70
CA VAL A 98 -18.16 -12.47 2.82
C VAL A 98 -16.77 -11.90 3.02
N ALA A 99 -16.49 -11.46 4.26
CA ALA A 99 -15.14 -11.21 4.75
C ALA A 99 -14.68 -12.41 5.59
N VAL A 100 -13.50 -12.96 5.27
CA VAL A 100 -12.95 -14.15 5.91
C VAL A 100 -11.77 -13.78 6.82
N GLU A 101 -11.78 -14.25 8.06
CA GLU A 101 -10.69 -14.04 9.01
C GLU A 101 -9.44 -14.80 8.61
N LEU A 102 -8.30 -14.11 8.60
CA LEU A 102 -7.01 -14.70 8.27
C LEU A 102 -6.19 -14.90 9.55
N GLY A 103 -6.00 -16.15 9.94
CA GLY A 103 -5.14 -16.52 11.05
C GLY A 103 -3.66 -16.40 10.73
N GLY A 104 -2.82 -16.65 11.75
CA GLY A 104 -1.37 -16.68 11.57
C GLY A 104 -0.95 -17.66 10.48
N GLY A 105 0.03 -17.28 9.65
CA GLY A 105 0.56 -18.16 8.59
C GLY A 105 -0.23 -18.18 7.28
N TRP A 106 -1.29 -17.38 7.13
CA TRP A 106 -2.09 -17.31 5.90
C TRP A 106 -1.24 -17.08 4.64
N TYR A 107 -0.20 -16.26 4.74
CA TYR A 107 0.69 -15.98 3.61
C TYR A 107 1.50 -17.21 3.19
N GLN A 108 1.98 -18.02 4.15
CA GLN A 108 2.66 -19.27 3.87
C GLN A 108 1.70 -20.31 3.26
N GLN A 109 0.45 -20.34 3.71
CA GLN A 109 -0.58 -21.17 3.10
C GLN A 109 -0.82 -20.78 1.63
N TRP A 110 -0.93 -19.49 1.33
CA TRP A 110 -1.04 -19.00 -0.04
C TRP A 110 0.20 -19.36 -0.87
N LEU A 111 1.41 -19.21 -0.35
CA LEU A 111 2.64 -19.59 -1.04
C LEU A 111 2.70 -21.09 -1.36
N ALA A 112 2.12 -21.94 -0.53
CA ALA A 112 2.08 -23.39 -0.71
C ALA A 112 1.05 -23.86 -1.75
N MET A 113 0.12 -22.99 -2.18
CA MET A 113 -0.84 -23.33 -3.23
C MET A 113 -0.16 -23.46 -4.60
N ASP A 114 -0.82 -24.16 -5.53
CA ASP A 114 -0.36 -24.26 -6.91
C ASP A 114 -0.22 -22.86 -7.53
N PRO A 115 0.99 -22.47 -7.99
CA PRO A 115 1.21 -21.17 -8.61
C PRO A 115 0.28 -20.85 -9.78
N ALA A 116 -0.14 -21.86 -10.54
CA ALA A 116 -1.05 -21.67 -11.65
C ALA A 116 -2.48 -21.30 -11.21
N ALA A 117 -2.89 -21.76 -10.03
CA ALA A 117 -4.25 -21.56 -9.51
C ALA A 117 -4.36 -20.42 -8.49
N ARG A 118 -3.28 -20.16 -7.71
CA ARG A 118 -3.33 -19.20 -6.57
C ARG A 118 -3.45 -17.73 -7.00
N GLY A 119 -3.26 -17.43 -8.28
CA GLY A 119 -3.19 -16.06 -8.78
C GLY A 119 -1.90 -15.33 -8.40
N SER A 120 -1.87 -14.03 -8.65
CA SER A 120 -0.77 -13.16 -8.26
C SER A 120 -1.23 -12.22 -7.15
N MET A 121 -0.41 -12.06 -6.11
CA MET A 121 -0.69 -11.13 -5.02
C MET A 121 0.22 -9.91 -5.16
N ARG A 122 -0.36 -8.72 -5.11
CA ARG A 122 0.41 -7.45 -5.20
C ARG A 122 -0.04 -6.48 -4.12
N THR A 123 0.90 -5.67 -3.67
CA THR A 123 0.65 -4.61 -2.67
C THR A 123 0.22 -3.35 -3.38
N TYR A 124 -0.86 -2.74 -2.88
CA TYR A 124 -1.35 -1.44 -3.34
C TYR A 124 -1.69 -0.56 -2.15
N THR A 125 -1.70 0.75 -2.38
CA THR A 125 -2.22 1.72 -1.42
C THR A 125 -3.72 1.86 -1.60
N VAL A 126 -4.46 1.97 -0.50
CA VAL A 126 -5.85 2.43 -0.52
C VAL A 126 -5.85 3.92 -0.82
N ARG A 127 -6.30 4.30 -2.00
CA ARG A 127 -6.37 5.72 -2.39
C ARG A 127 -7.45 6.46 -1.63
N GLU A 128 -8.61 5.83 -1.50
CA GLU A 128 -9.74 6.32 -0.72
C GLU A 128 -10.62 5.15 -0.26
N PHE A 129 -11.13 5.24 0.94
CA PHE A 129 -12.15 4.34 1.45
C PHE A 129 -13.38 5.13 1.90
N ARG A 130 -14.50 4.81 1.31
CA ARG A 130 -15.81 5.37 1.64
C ARG A 130 -16.64 4.30 2.34
N PRO A 131 -16.85 4.41 3.67
CA PRO A 131 -17.63 3.44 4.41
C PRO A 131 -19.11 3.46 3.97
N ALA A 132 -19.80 2.35 4.16
CA ALA A 132 -21.23 2.25 3.85
C ALA A 132 -22.03 3.30 4.64
N ALA A 133 -22.93 4.01 3.95
CA ALA A 133 -23.78 5.04 4.53
C ALA A 133 -25.23 4.89 4.02
N GLY A 134 -26.15 4.52 4.91
CA GLY A 134 -27.54 4.29 4.53
C GLY A 134 -27.70 3.19 3.49
N ALA A 135 -28.26 3.54 2.33
CA ALA A 135 -28.44 2.63 1.20
C ALA A 135 -27.19 2.50 0.31
N LEU A 136 -26.16 3.34 0.52
CA LEU A 136 -24.92 3.30 -0.22
C LEU A 136 -23.99 2.24 0.39
N GLY A 137 -23.53 1.31 -0.43
CA GLY A 137 -22.52 0.32 -0.06
C GLY A 137 -21.16 0.97 0.23
N ALA A 138 -20.26 0.21 0.86
CA ALA A 138 -18.87 0.65 1.00
C ALA A 138 -18.15 0.57 -0.33
N GLU A 139 -17.26 1.55 -0.58
CA GLU A 139 -16.40 1.61 -1.76
C GLU A 139 -14.93 1.82 -1.38
N LEU A 140 -14.03 1.21 -2.14
CA LEU A 140 -12.60 1.32 -1.96
C LEU A 140 -11.92 1.60 -3.29
N ASP A 141 -11.20 2.70 -3.38
CA ASP A 141 -10.44 3.11 -4.57
C ASP A 141 -8.98 2.68 -4.45
N VAL A 142 -8.47 2.14 -5.55
CA VAL A 142 -7.05 1.83 -5.74
C VAL A 142 -6.59 2.39 -7.07
N ASP A 143 -5.50 3.14 -7.06
CA ASP A 143 -4.85 3.63 -8.27
C ASP A 143 -3.78 2.62 -8.71
N PHE A 144 -4.03 1.96 -9.83
CA PHE A 144 -3.12 1.00 -10.43
C PHE A 144 -2.17 1.71 -11.38
N VAL A 145 -0.87 1.54 -11.14
CA VAL A 145 0.15 1.94 -12.11
C VAL A 145 0.21 0.92 -13.23
N LEU A 146 0.14 1.39 -14.46
CA LEU A 146 0.22 0.58 -15.67
C LEU A 146 1.64 0.58 -16.21
N HIS A 147 2.40 -0.48 -15.93
CA HIS A 147 3.74 -0.67 -16.45
C HIS A 147 3.73 -1.65 -17.62
N PHE A 148 4.01 -1.14 -18.82
CA PHE A 148 4.19 -1.92 -20.02
C PHE A 148 5.54 -1.60 -20.67
N ASP A 149 6.23 -2.63 -21.15
CA ASP A 149 7.43 -2.42 -21.97
C ASP A 149 7.08 -1.95 -23.40
N ALA A 150 8.08 -1.61 -24.19
CA ALA A 150 7.89 -1.14 -25.55
C ALA A 150 7.21 -2.18 -26.49
N ALA A 151 7.22 -3.46 -26.11
CA ALA A 151 6.52 -4.54 -26.81
C ALA A 151 5.07 -4.74 -26.29
N GLY A 152 4.63 -3.97 -25.29
CA GLY A 152 3.31 -4.07 -24.70
C GLY A 152 3.17 -5.17 -23.65
N ASN A 153 4.29 -5.74 -23.16
CA ASN A 153 4.23 -6.73 -22.09
C ASN A 153 4.19 -6.03 -20.73
N GLY A 154 3.26 -6.44 -19.89
CA GLY A 154 3.10 -5.94 -18.52
C GLY A 154 3.09 -7.07 -17.50
N GLY A 155 3.31 -6.72 -16.24
CA GLY A 155 3.12 -7.65 -15.13
C GLY A 155 1.63 -8.05 -14.97
N PRO A 156 1.34 -9.14 -14.25
CA PRO A 156 -0.04 -9.63 -14.06
C PRO A 156 -1.01 -8.54 -13.58
N ALA A 157 -0.58 -7.66 -12.69
CA ALA A 157 -1.42 -6.59 -12.16
C ALA A 157 -1.69 -5.48 -13.19
N SER A 158 -0.69 -5.05 -13.96
CA SER A 158 -0.88 -4.06 -15.04
C SER A 158 -1.79 -4.61 -16.13
N CYS A 159 -1.58 -5.87 -16.55
CA CYS A 159 -2.44 -6.52 -17.53
C CYS A 159 -3.89 -6.65 -17.04
N TRP A 160 -4.07 -7.05 -15.78
CA TRP A 160 -5.41 -7.17 -15.20
C TRP A 160 -6.09 -5.80 -15.10
N ALA A 161 -5.40 -4.78 -14.55
CA ALA A 161 -5.95 -3.45 -14.38
C ALA A 161 -6.30 -2.78 -15.72
N ALA A 162 -5.46 -2.96 -16.74
CA ALA A 162 -5.73 -2.47 -18.10
C ALA A 162 -6.98 -3.09 -18.73
N ALA A 163 -7.30 -4.35 -18.38
CA ALA A 163 -8.47 -5.07 -18.89
C ALA A 163 -9.68 -5.06 -17.94
N ALA A 164 -9.56 -4.47 -16.74
CA ALA A 164 -10.59 -4.51 -15.70
C ALA A 164 -11.89 -3.85 -16.15
N ARG A 165 -13.01 -4.44 -15.75
CA ARG A 165 -14.37 -3.98 -16.09
C ARG A 165 -15.28 -4.11 -14.87
N PRO A 166 -16.34 -3.29 -14.77
CA PRO A 166 -17.37 -3.49 -13.77
C PRO A 166 -17.89 -4.94 -13.76
N GLY A 167 -18.00 -5.50 -12.55
CA GLY A 167 -18.36 -6.90 -12.32
C GLY A 167 -17.19 -7.88 -12.22
N ASP A 168 -15.96 -7.47 -12.52
CA ASP A 168 -14.78 -8.31 -12.28
C ASP A 168 -14.53 -8.49 -10.79
N GLU A 169 -14.29 -9.71 -10.34
CA GLU A 169 -14.10 -10.03 -8.94
C GLU A 169 -12.62 -10.23 -8.59
N VAL A 170 -12.22 -9.76 -7.41
CA VAL A 170 -10.91 -10.01 -6.79
C VAL A 170 -11.06 -10.22 -5.29
N THR A 171 -10.00 -10.67 -4.65
CA THR A 171 -9.91 -10.69 -3.18
C THR A 171 -8.91 -9.63 -2.72
N ILE A 172 -9.34 -8.79 -1.78
CA ILE A 172 -8.49 -7.82 -1.09
C ILE A 172 -8.17 -8.36 0.30
N ILE A 173 -6.90 -8.29 0.71
CA ILE A 173 -6.49 -8.57 2.08
C ILE A 173 -6.15 -7.25 2.74
N GLY A 174 -6.82 -6.94 3.84
CA GLY A 174 -6.73 -5.64 4.49
C GLY A 174 -7.16 -5.66 5.96
N PRO A 175 -7.30 -4.46 6.56
CA PRO A 175 -7.62 -4.29 7.97
C PRO A 175 -9.04 -4.67 8.33
N ASN A 176 -9.20 -5.27 9.51
CA ASN A 176 -10.49 -5.49 10.15
C ASN A 176 -10.86 -4.26 10.99
N ALA A 177 -11.96 -3.59 10.65
CA ALA A 177 -12.45 -2.42 11.37
C ALA A 177 -12.76 -2.71 12.86
N GLU A 178 -13.20 -3.93 13.18
CA GLU A 178 -13.43 -4.33 14.58
C GLU A 178 -12.13 -4.37 15.38
N ALA A 179 -11.02 -4.81 14.76
CA ALA A 179 -9.71 -4.82 15.40
C ALA A 179 -9.16 -3.41 15.60
N ALA A 180 -9.42 -2.49 14.66
CA ALA A 180 -9.01 -1.09 14.79
C ALA A 180 -9.66 -0.38 15.99
N GLN A 181 -10.87 -0.80 16.37
CA GLN A 181 -11.61 -0.27 17.51
C GLN A 181 -11.35 -1.01 18.84
N CYS A 182 -10.59 -2.10 18.81
CA CYS A 182 -10.32 -2.94 19.97
C CYS A 182 -8.94 -2.62 20.57
N ALA A 183 -8.91 -2.02 21.75
CA ALA A 183 -7.67 -1.63 22.43
C ALA A 183 -6.70 -2.78 22.74
N THR A 184 -7.20 -4.03 22.79
CA THR A 184 -6.39 -5.24 23.05
C THR A 184 -6.02 -6.01 21.78
N ALA A 185 -6.59 -5.64 20.62
CA ALA A 185 -6.24 -6.28 19.36
C ALA A 185 -4.90 -5.76 18.83
N LYS A 186 -4.20 -6.62 18.10
CA LYS A 186 -3.01 -6.19 17.36
C LYS A 186 -3.45 -5.26 16.23
N ALA A 187 -2.82 -4.09 16.12
CA ALA A 187 -3.07 -3.17 15.03
C ALA A 187 -2.67 -3.76 13.67
N TYR A 188 -3.38 -3.41 12.61
CA TYR A 188 -2.97 -3.70 11.25
C TYR A 188 -1.71 -2.92 10.90
N GLY A 189 -0.68 -3.60 10.40
CA GLY A 189 0.64 -3.02 10.13
C GLY A 189 0.77 -2.42 8.72
N GLY A 190 -0.29 -1.85 8.16
CA GLY A 190 -0.32 -1.33 6.77
C GLY A 190 -0.07 0.17 6.63
N ILE A 191 0.02 0.92 7.73
CA ILE A 191 0.27 2.38 7.73
C ILE A 191 1.64 2.64 8.33
N GLU A 192 2.51 3.29 7.56
CA GLU A 192 3.86 3.68 8.00
C GLU A 192 4.04 5.19 8.15
N TRP A 193 3.05 5.99 7.73
CA TRP A 193 3.02 7.41 7.98
C TRP A 193 2.87 7.69 9.47
N ARG A 194 3.95 8.14 10.11
CA ARG A 194 4.02 8.38 11.56
C ARG A 194 4.83 9.64 11.86
N PRO A 195 4.34 10.82 11.50
CA PRO A 195 5.07 12.08 11.64
C PRO A 195 5.34 12.47 13.11
N GLY A 196 4.58 11.90 14.07
CA GLY A 196 4.75 12.24 15.49
C GLY A 196 4.52 13.73 15.75
N LEU A 197 5.54 14.42 16.28
CA LEU A 197 5.51 15.85 16.56
C LEU A 197 6.04 16.72 15.41
N ALA A 198 6.26 16.15 14.23
CA ALA A 198 6.77 16.91 13.10
C ALA A 198 5.74 17.93 12.61
N SER A 199 6.21 19.13 12.33
CA SER A 199 5.47 20.20 11.66
C SER A 199 6.03 20.54 10.27
N HIS A 200 7.17 19.92 9.90
CA HIS A 200 7.79 20.06 8.59
C HIS A 200 8.07 18.69 7.98
N VAL A 201 7.59 18.47 6.75
CA VAL A 201 7.65 17.16 6.11
C VAL A 201 8.37 17.18 4.76
N LEU A 202 9.03 16.07 4.46
CA LEU A 202 9.49 15.73 3.14
C LEU A 202 8.78 14.44 2.69
N LEU A 203 8.03 14.53 1.61
CA LEU A 203 7.47 13.37 0.92
C LEU A 203 8.21 13.18 -0.41
N ALA A 204 8.72 12.00 -0.69
CA ALA A 204 9.41 11.77 -1.95
C ALA A 204 9.13 10.36 -2.49
N GLY A 205 8.86 10.25 -3.79
CA GLY A 205 8.61 8.95 -4.38
C GLY A 205 8.40 8.95 -5.88
N ASP A 206 8.36 7.74 -6.41
CA ASP A 206 8.05 7.48 -7.82
C ASP A 206 6.55 7.24 -8.04
N GLU A 207 6.18 6.84 -9.25
CA GLU A 207 4.80 6.55 -9.65
C GLU A 207 4.10 5.53 -8.74
N THR A 208 4.83 4.61 -8.11
CA THR A 208 4.23 3.60 -7.22
C THR A 208 3.89 4.17 -5.85
N ALA A 209 4.59 5.21 -5.43
CA ALA A 209 4.38 5.92 -4.16
C ALA A 209 3.35 7.06 -4.27
N LEU A 210 3.06 7.55 -5.49
CA LEU A 210 2.13 8.65 -5.71
C LEU A 210 0.76 8.48 -5.02
N PRO A 211 0.07 7.32 -5.07
CA PRO A 211 -1.23 7.17 -4.41
C PRO A 211 -1.16 7.38 -2.89
N ALA A 212 -0.06 6.94 -2.25
CA ALA A 212 0.18 7.13 -0.82
C ALA A 212 0.49 8.59 -0.49
N ILE A 213 1.40 9.21 -1.26
CA ILE A 213 1.77 10.62 -1.07
C ILE A 213 0.53 11.52 -1.27
N ALA A 214 -0.31 11.24 -2.27
CA ALA A 214 -1.54 11.98 -2.50
C ALA A 214 -2.50 11.87 -1.29
N ALA A 215 -2.76 10.65 -0.79
CA ALA A 215 -3.63 10.45 0.37
C ALA A 215 -3.07 11.10 1.66
N ILE A 216 -1.76 11.09 1.85
CA ILE A 216 -1.10 11.80 2.95
C ILE A 216 -1.32 13.31 2.79
N LEU A 217 -0.96 13.91 1.65
CA LEU A 217 -1.08 15.34 1.40
C LEU A 217 -2.50 15.88 1.64
N GLU A 218 -3.51 15.15 1.16
CA GLU A 218 -4.92 15.49 1.35
C GLU A 218 -5.39 15.39 2.81
N SER A 219 -4.64 14.70 3.66
CA SER A 219 -4.95 14.49 5.07
C SER A 219 -4.10 15.36 6.02
N LEU A 220 -3.15 16.16 5.49
CA LEU A 220 -2.27 16.99 6.31
C LEU A 220 -3.04 18.13 6.98
N PRO A 221 -2.78 18.43 8.25
CA PRO A 221 -3.33 19.60 8.93
C PRO A 221 -2.74 20.91 8.39
N GLU A 222 -3.48 22.01 8.52
CA GLU A 222 -3.14 23.33 7.96
C GLU A 222 -1.83 23.93 8.49
N ASP A 223 -1.40 23.54 9.69
CA ASP A 223 -0.17 24.02 10.33
C ASP A 223 1.08 23.25 9.92
N MET A 224 0.93 22.25 9.05
CA MET A 224 2.06 21.50 8.52
C MET A 224 2.65 22.17 7.27
N THR A 225 3.96 22.14 7.16
CA THR A 225 4.72 22.74 6.04
C THR A 225 5.64 21.70 5.42
N GLY A 226 6.18 21.96 4.23
CA GLY A 226 7.22 21.10 3.69
C GLY A 226 7.27 20.98 2.18
N ASN A 227 7.79 19.87 1.71
CA ASN A 227 7.97 19.56 0.29
C ASN A 227 7.49 18.16 -0.04
N ALA A 228 6.89 18.01 -1.21
CA ALA A 228 6.63 16.73 -1.85
C ALA A 228 7.30 16.70 -3.22
N VAL A 229 8.05 15.64 -3.51
CA VAL A 229 8.77 15.43 -4.77
C VAL A 229 8.27 14.13 -5.40
N LEU A 230 7.66 14.22 -6.57
CA LEU A 230 7.01 13.12 -7.24
C LEU A 230 7.59 12.92 -8.64
N GLU A 231 8.26 11.79 -8.86
CA GLU A 231 8.70 11.38 -10.19
C GLU A 231 7.65 10.44 -10.81
N VAL A 232 7.15 10.81 -11.99
CA VAL A 232 6.18 10.01 -12.75
C VAL A 232 6.67 9.82 -14.19
N PRO A 233 6.14 8.83 -14.93
CA PRO A 233 6.61 8.52 -16.29
C PRO A 233 6.48 9.70 -17.26
N ASP A 234 5.34 10.39 -17.27
CA ASP A 234 5.04 11.45 -18.23
C ASP A 234 4.39 12.66 -17.54
N ALA A 235 4.49 13.83 -18.14
CA ALA A 235 3.84 15.04 -17.62
C ALA A 235 2.30 14.93 -17.63
N ALA A 236 1.72 14.09 -18.49
CA ALA A 236 0.30 13.78 -18.48
C ALA A 236 -0.14 12.97 -17.24
N ASP A 237 0.80 12.47 -16.46
CA ASP A 237 0.53 11.75 -15.19
C ASP A 237 0.45 12.70 -13.98
N PHE A 238 0.67 14.00 -14.15
CA PHE A 238 0.51 14.98 -13.08
C PHE A 238 -0.95 15.04 -12.63
N GLN A 239 -1.18 15.00 -11.32
CA GLN A 239 -2.51 15.01 -10.72
C GLN A 239 -2.76 16.30 -9.93
N ASP A 240 -4.03 16.75 -9.87
CA ASP A 240 -4.46 17.86 -9.01
C ASP A 240 -4.65 17.33 -7.57
N ILE A 241 -3.60 17.42 -6.75
CA ILE A 241 -3.62 17.03 -5.34
C ILE A 241 -3.88 18.27 -4.50
N ARG A 242 -4.93 18.25 -3.69
CA ARG A 242 -5.30 19.36 -2.82
C ARG A 242 -4.88 19.08 -1.39
N SER A 243 -4.13 19.99 -0.80
CA SER A 243 -3.74 19.92 0.60
C SER A 243 -4.18 21.19 1.32
N ALA A 244 -4.58 21.07 2.59
CA ALA A 244 -4.78 22.22 3.46
C ALA A 244 -3.44 22.77 4.00
N ALA A 245 -2.39 21.93 4.00
CA ALA A 245 -1.06 22.27 4.47
C ALA A 245 -0.27 23.09 3.44
N ASP A 246 0.69 23.90 3.90
CA ASP A 246 1.63 24.63 3.07
C ASP A 246 2.79 23.73 2.62
N VAL A 247 2.49 22.77 1.73
CA VAL A 247 3.45 21.84 1.16
C VAL A 247 3.62 22.12 -0.34
N GLN A 248 4.86 22.40 -0.73
CA GLN A 248 5.20 22.61 -2.13
C GLN A 248 5.34 21.27 -2.85
N VAL A 249 4.57 21.04 -3.91
CA VAL A 249 4.61 19.81 -4.70
C VAL A 249 5.41 20.03 -5.98
N ALA A 250 6.55 19.34 -6.09
CA ALA A 250 7.38 19.32 -7.30
C ALA A 250 7.07 18.05 -8.11
N TRP A 251 6.56 18.24 -9.31
CA TRP A 251 6.31 17.19 -10.27
C TRP A 251 7.45 17.03 -11.26
N LEU A 252 7.93 15.81 -11.46
CA LEU A 252 9.04 15.47 -12.32
C LEU A 252 8.58 14.43 -13.35
N ALA A 253 8.49 14.84 -14.63
CA ALA A 253 8.23 13.92 -15.72
C ALA A 253 9.53 13.25 -16.16
N ARG A 254 9.66 11.94 -15.93
CA ARG A 254 10.88 11.18 -16.21
C ARG A 254 11.22 11.12 -17.71
N GLY A 255 10.21 10.89 -18.55
CA GLY A 255 10.44 10.68 -19.98
C GLY A 255 11.43 9.53 -20.23
N ASP A 256 12.44 9.78 -21.05
CA ASP A 256 13.48 8.78 -21.40
C ASP A 256 14.65 8.72 -20.41
N ARG A 257 14.61 9.48 -19.31
CA ARG A 257 15.69 9.47 -18.30
C ARG A 257 15.62 8.20 -17.44
N PRO A 258 16.76 7.75 -16.88
CA PRO A 258 16.79 6.63 -15.94
C PRO A 258 15.84 6.87 -14.76
N HIS A 259 15.18 5.80 -14.33
CA HIS A 259 14.26 5.82 -13.19
C HIS A 259 14.97 6.31 -11.91
N GLY A 260 14.35 7.27 -11.20
CA GLY A 260 14.86 7.83 -9.95
C GLY A 260 15.97 8.86 -10.11
N GLU A 261 16.44 9.15 -11.31
CA GLU A 261 17.49 10.16 -11.54
C GLU A 261 16.99 11.54 -11.19
N LEU A 262 15.83 11.94 -11.73
CA LEU A 262 15.22 13.25 -11.44
C LEU A 262 14.80 13.36 -9.97
N LEU A 263 14.25 12.31 -9.39
CA LEU A 263 13.88 12.26 -7.98
C LEU A 263 15.10 12.51 -7.09
N SER A 264 16.20 11.80 -7.35
CA SER A 264 17.45 11.95 -6.60
C SER A 264 18.06 13.34 -6.75
N GLU A 265 18.04 13.92 -7.94
CA GLU A 265 18.53 15.26 -8.23
C GLU A 265 17.70 16.32 -7.49
N ALA A 266 16.36 16.22 -7.57
CA ALA A 266 15.46 17.16 -6.92
C ALA A 266 15.55 17.11 -5.39
N VAL A 267 15.61 15.92 -4.78
CA VAL A 267 15.81 15.78 -3.34
C VAL A 267 17.15 16.37 -2.89
N ARG A 268 18.22 16.20 -3.68
CA ARG A 268 19.55 16.74 -3.34
C ARG A 268 19.62 18.26 -3.47
N THR A 269 18.90 18.86 -4.39
CA THR A 269 19.06 20.27 -4.75
C THR A 269 17.96 21.18 -4.18
N ALA A 270 16.73 20.68 -4.09
CA ALA A 270 15.56 21.48 -3.72
C ALA A 270 15.11 21.33 -2.27
N VAL A 271 15.50 20.25 -1.60
CA VAL A 271 15.04 19.96 -0.24
C VAL A 271 15.96 20.57 0.80
N VAL A 272 15.41 21.50 1.59
CA VAL A 272 16.08 22.07 2.77
C VAL A 272 15.58 21.33 4.02
N VAL A 273 16.48 20.59 4.65
CA VAL A 273 16.18 19.96 5.96
C VAL A 273 16.39 20.99 7.04
N PRO A 274 15.36 21.33 7.86
CA PRO A 274 15.55 22.25 8.98
C PRO A 274 16.61 21.74 9.96
N GLY A 275 17.41 22.62 10.54
CA GLY A 275 18.48 22.24 11.48
C GLY A 275 18.01 21.38 12.66
N ALA A 276 16.75 21.56 13.08
CA ALA A 276 16.12 20.70 14.09
C ALA A 276 15.85 19.25 13.60
N GLY A 277 15.94 18.98 12.31
CA GLY A 277 15.85 17.63 11.72
C GLY A 277 17.19 16.89 11.69
N LEU A 278 18.30 17.58 11.95
CA LEU A 278 19.62 16.98 11.92
C LEU A 278 19.93 16.21 13.21
N ALA A 279 20.73 15.16 13.12
CA ALA A 279 21.22 14.42 14.26
C ALA A 279 22.15 15.30 15.12
N GLU A 280 22.11 15.14 16.43
CA GLU A 280 22.99 15.87 17.37
C GLU A 280 24.46 15.46 17.24
N VAL A 281 24.70 14.24 16.79
CA VAL A 281 26.02 13.68 16.48
C VAL A 281 25.95 13.17 15.06
N ALA A 282 27.00 13.43 14.26
CA ALA A 282 27.10 12.89 12.91
C ALA A 282 26.78 11.37 12.92
N GLY A 283 25.78 10.98 12.16
CA GLY A 283 25.24 9.63 12.20
C GLY A 283 26.31 8.58 11.85
N GLU A 284 26.21 7.43 12.48
CA GLU A 284 26.91 6.24 12.01
C GLU A 284 26.51 5.99 10.55
N ASP A 285 27.48 5.53 9.75
CA ASP A 285 27.20 5.12 8.37
C ASP A 285 26.05 4.11 8.38
N PRO A 286 24.92 4.35 7.68
CA PRO A 286 23.83 3.42 7.70
C PRO A 286 24.30 2.08 7.16
N GLU A 287 24.00 0.98 7.87
CA GLU A 287 24.32 -0.37 7.38
C GLU A 287 23.96 -0.51 5.91
N GLU A 288 24.89 -1.04 5.11
CA GLU A 288 24.61 -1.34 3.71
C GLU A 288 23.55 -2.43 3.63
N VAL A 289 22.38 -2.06 3.07
CA VAL A 289 21.34 -3.03 2.77
C VAL A 289 21.58 -3.56 1.36
N ASP A 290 21.82 -4.87 1.26
CA ASP A 290 21.82 -5.56 -0.04
C ASP A 290 20.36 -5.64 -0.53
N VAL A 291 19.96 -4.59 -1.27
CA VAL A 291 18.59 -4.50 -1.82
C VAL A 291 18.29 -5.60 -2.83
N ASP A 292 19.30 -6.34 -3.30
CA ASP A 292 19.10 -7.50 -4.17
C ASP A 292 18.64 -8.74 -3.42
N ARG A 293 18.85 -8.80 -2.11
CA ARG A 293 18.49 -9.92 -1.24
C ARG A 293 17.45 -9.56 -0.22
N THR A 294 17.46 -8.34 0.29
CA THR A 294 16.63 -7.88 1.39
C THR A 294 15.77 -6.70 0.95
N ILE A 295 14.50 -6.68 1.34
CA ILE A 295 13.63 -5.52 1.13
C ILE A 295 14.12 -4.40 2.05
N LEU A 296 14.45 -3.25 1.48
CA LEU A 296 14.72 -2.03 2.26
C LEU A 296 13.39 -1.53 2.85
N TRP A 297 13.23 -1.70 4.14
CA TRP A 297 12.03 -1.28 4.86
C TRP A 297 12.40 -0.79 6.25
N GLU A 298 12.58 0.51 6.38
CA GLU A 298 12.88 1.17 7.65
C GLU A 298 11.77 2.17 7.95
N THR A 299 11.14 2.03 9.10
CA THR A 299 10.06 2.90 9.53
C THR A 299 10.30 3.37 10.96
N THR A 300 9.63 4.45 11.34
CA THR A 300 9.77 5.04 12.67
C THR A 300 8.56 4.72 13.54
N THR A 301 8.73 4.84 14.84
CA THR A 301 7.62 4.76 15.79
C THR A 301 6.94 6.12 16.04
N GLY A 302 7.43 7.17 15.37
CA GLY A 302 7.00 8.56 15.48
C GLY A 302 8.18 9.48 15.77
N SER A 303 8.25 10.62 15.07
CA SER A 303 9.28 11.62 15.31
C SER A 303 8.97 12.40 16.58
N THR A 304 9.98 12.64 17.42
CA THR A 304 9.93 13.58 18.55
C THR A 304 10.46 14.97 18.19
N ARG A 305 10.85 15.18 16.93
CA ARG A 305 11.43 16.40 16.39
C ARG A 305 10.48 17.05 15.37
N PRO A 306 10.67 18.34 15.03
CA PRO A 306 9.76 19.04 14.11
C PRO A 306 9.89 18.64 12.63
N PHE A 307 10.76 17.69 12.28
CA PHE A 307 10.94 17.19 10.91
C PHE A 307 10.62 15.71 10.78
N TYR A 308 9.98 15.34 9.67
CA TYR A 308 9.75 13.94 9.29
C TYR A 308 9.84 13.76 7.78
N ALA A 309 10.48 12.70 7.31
CA ALA A 309 10.49 12.34 5.91
C ALA A 309 9.84 10.96 5.68
N TRP A 310 9.10 10.85 4.59
CA TRP A 310 8.49 9.62 4.10
C TRP A 310 8.90 9.42 2.64
N ILE A 311 9.65 8.36 2.35
CA ILE A 311 10.30 8.15 1.06
C ILE A 311 10.07 6.72 0.60
N ALA A 312 9.42 6.55 -0.58
CA ALA A 312 9.10 5.24 -1.11
C ALA A 312 9.25 5.17 -2.64
N GLY A 313 9.56 3.99 -3.16
CA GLY A 313 9.70 3.74 -4.60
C GLY A 313 10.67 2.60 -4.91
N GLU A 314 11.41 2.71 -6.01
CA GLU A 314 12.38 1.72 -6.44
C GLU A 314 13.52 1.55 -5.42
N ALA A 315 13.81 0.31 -5.04
CA ALA A 315 14.66 0.00 -3.89
C ALA A 315 16.10 0.53 -3.99
N ALA A 316 16.72 0.56 -5.17
CA ALA A 316 18.06 1.09 -5.33
C ALA A 316 18.09 2.62 -5.19
N VAL A 317 17.09 3.31 -5.73
CA VAL A 317 16.93 4.76 -5.60
C VAL A 317 16.71 5.13 -4.13
N ILE A 318 15.83 4.41 -3.42
CA ILE A 318 15.55 4.65 -2.00
C ILE A 318 16.80 4.42 -1.14
N ARG A 319 17.63 3.40 -1.45
CA ARG A 319 18.91 3.16 -0.78
C ARG A 319 19.88 4.33 -0.97
N GLU A 320 19.95 4.91 -2.17
CA GLU A 320 20.81 6.07 -2.44
C GLU A 320 20.33 7.32 -1.71
N LEU A 321 19.03 7.59 -1.72
CA LEU A 321 18.44 8.70 -0.98
C LEU A 321 18.63 8.54 0.54
N ARG A 322 18.51 7.32 1.06
CA ARG A 322 18.81 7.01 2.46
C ARG A 322 20.27 7.35 2.81
N ARG A 323 21.22 6.90 1.99
CA ARG A 323 22.64 7.23 2.20
C ARG A 323 22.86 8.72 2.19
N TYR A 324 22.32 9.43 1.23
CA TYR A 324 22.43 10.88 1.13
C TYR A 324 21.85 11.60 2.36
N LEU A 325 20.61 11.34 2.73
CA LEU A 325 19.94 12.05 3.81
C LEU A 325 20.57 11.75 5.18
N VAL A 326 20.88 10.51 5.47
CA VAL A 326 21.38 10.10 6.78
C VAL A 326 22.86 10.42 6.93
N ARG A 327 23.70 10.06 5.94
CA ARG A 327 25.15 10.23 6.02
C ARG A 327 25.62 11.61 5.60
N ASP A 328 25.16 12.09 4.41
CA ASP A 328 25.75 13.30 3.82
C ASP A 328 25.07 14.57 4.35
N VAL A 329 23.75 14.54 4.58
CA VAL A 329 22.97 15.65 5.18
C VAL A 329 22.94 15.58 6.70
N GLY A 330 23.01 14.37 7.29
CA GLY A 330 22.99 14.17 8.73
C GLY A 330 21.59 14.13 9.35
N VAL A 331 20.57 13.76 8.58
CA VAL A 331 19.21 13.56 9.12
C VAL A 331 19.21 12.38 10.08
N ASP A 332 18.59 12.55 11.25
CA ASP A 332 18.40 11.43 12.17
C ASP A 332 17.49 10.37 11.56
N ARG A 333 18.00 9.14 11.38
CA ARG A 333 17.28 8.02 10.79
C ARG A 333 15.93 7.71 11.45
N LYS A 334 15.75 8.11 12.72
CA LYS A 334 14.47 7.95 13.43
C LYS A 334 13.38 8.90 12.94
N GLN A 335 13.73 9.84 12.07
CA GLN A 335 12.80 10.81 11.50
C GLN A 335 12.47 10.51 10.05
N VAL A 336 12.94 9.40 9.50
CA VAL A 336 12.71 9.06 8.10
C VAL A 336 12.17 7.63 7.98
N ALA A 337 11.11 7.47 7.18
CA ALA A 337 10.68 6.17 6.67
C ALA A 337 11.26 5.97 5.27
N PHE A 338 11.98 4.86 5.07
CA PHE A 338 12.55 4.46 3.77
C PHE A 338 11.96 3.13 3.34
N MET A 339 11.25 3.11 2.23
CA MET A 339 10.49 1.93 1.79
C MET A 339 10.76 1.61 0.32
N GLY A 340 11.43 0.49 0.07
CA GLY A 340 11.57 -0.09 -1.26
C GLY A 340 10.29 -0.80 -1.67
N TYR A 341 9.44 -0.14 -2.45
CA TYR A 341 8.14 -0.69 -2.87
C TYR A 341 8.30 -1.75 -3.95
N TRP A 342 9.30 -1.61 -4.81
CA TRP A 342 9.58 -2.51 -5.91
C TRP A 342 11.07 -2.51 -6.28
N ARG A 343 11.48 -3.40 -7.19
CA ARG A 343 12.85 -3.52 -7.70
C ARG A 343 12.84 -3.67 -9.21
N ALA A 344 13.65 -2.87 -9.87
CA ALA A 344 13.86 -3.01 -11.31
C ALA A 344 14.39 -4.41 -11.65
N GLY A 345 13.80 -5.03 -12.68
CA GLY A 345 14.19 -6.36 -13.15
C GLY A 345 13.78 -7.55 -12.27
N LYS A 346 13.05 -7.34 -11.19
CA LYS A 346 12.52 -8.44 -10.34
C LYS A 346 11.00 -8.36 -10.24
N ALA A 347 10.33 -9.46 -10.56
CA ALA A 347 8.92 -9.59 -10.24
C ALA A 347 8.77 -9.75 -8.73
N GLU A 348 7.92 -8.94 -8.09
CA GLU A 348 7.52 -9.19 -6.71
C GLU A 348 6.79 -10.53 -6.62
N LEU A 349 7.16 -11.33 -5.61
CA LEU A 349 6.53 -12.62 -5.30
C LEU A 349 5.20 -12.41 -4.60
#